data_5e175d592334b07984f1cbe8887f0fb6
#
_entry.id   5e175d592334b07984f1cbe8887f0fb6
#
_cell.length_a   1.000
_cell.length_b   1.000
_cell.length_c   1.000
_cell.angle_alpha   90.00
_cell.angle_beta   90.00
_cell.angle_gamma   90.00
#
_symmetry.space_group_name_H-M   'P 1'
#
loop_
_entity.id
_entity.type
_entity.pdbx_description
1 polymer ?
#
loop_
_entity_poly.entity_id
_entity_poly.type
_entity_poly.pdbx_seq_one_letter_code
_entity_poly.pdbx_strand_id
1 'polypeptide(L)'
;MLGNTNVKLLMSWDIKPGRDQDYFEFIVREWTPGINKLGIEQSGAWYTLYSRDDTPQMMAEAIAEDLKTMRSVLASDEWTELHDQLLKFVENYTQKVVYVSGGFQI
;
A
#
# COMPACT_ATOMS: atom_id res chain seq x y z
N MET A 1 17.56 16.12 -15.97
CA MET A 1 17.29 15.70 -15.31
C MET A 1 17.33 14.45 -15.08
N LEU A 2 17.42 14.27 -14.62
CA LEU A 2 17.42 13.22 -14.38
C LEU A 2 16.34 12.46 -14.50
N GLY A 3 16.26 11.43 -14.86
CA GLY A 3 15.09 10.62 -14.92
C GLY A 3 14.49 10.40 -13.56
N ASN A 4 13.21 10.29 -13.52
CA ASN A 4 12.53 9.97 -12.28
C ASN A 4 12.70 8.48 -11.99
N THR A 5 13.37 8.15 -10.89
CA THR A 5 13.62 6.77 -10.50
C THR A 5 12.63 6.27 -9.44
N ASN A 6 11.65 7.07 -9.07
CA ASN A 6 10.67 6.69 -8.07
C ASN A 6 9.92 5.43 -8.49
N VAL A 7 9.60 4.61 -7.49
CA VAL A 7 8.77 3.43 -7.69
C VAL A 7 7.57 3.48 -6.77
N LYS A 8 6.49 2.85 -7.20
CA LYS A 8 5.26 2.74 -6.41
C LYS A 8 5.00 1.30 -6.01
N LEU A 9 4.57 1.14 -4.78
CA LEU A 9 3.97 -0.10 -4.32
C LEU A 9 2.46 0.08 -4.44
N LEU A 10 1.84 -0.70 -5.33
CA LEU A 10 0.39 -0.67 -5.52
C LEU A 10 -0.21 -1.85 -4.76
N MET A 11 -1.18 -1.56 -3.91
CA MET A 11 -1.81 -2.55 -3.04
C MET A 11 -3.31 -2.53 -3.21
N SER A 12 -3.94 -3.68 -3.06
CA SER A 12 -5.41 -3.74 -3.03
C SER A 12 -5.85 -4.85 -2.10
N TRP A 13 -7.02 -4.69 -1.53
CA TRP A 13 -7.59 -5.69 -0.62
C TRP A 13 -9.07 -5.42 -0.38
N ASP A 14 -9.72 -6.40 0.23
CA ASP A 14 -11.09 -6.29 0.73
C ASP A 14 -11.05 -6.33 2.24
N ILE A 15 -11.95 -5.60 2.89
CA ILE A 15 -12.10 -5.64 4.35
C ILE A 15 -12.87 -6.91 4.69
N LYS A 16 -12.36 -7.69 5.64
CA LYS A 16 -13.07 -8.90 6.10
C LYS A 16 -14.45 -8.53 6.64
N PRO A 17 -15.48 -9.31 6.31
CA PRO A 17 -16.82 -9.02 6.82
C PRO A 17 -16.83 -8.92 8.35
N GLY A 18 -17.48 -7.87 8.85
CA GLY A 18 -17.59 -7.64 10.29
C GLY A 18 -16.38 -7.02 10.94
N ARG A 19 -15.32 -6.72 10.19
CA ARG A 19 -14.10 -6.16 10.75
C ARG A 19 -13.88 -4.69 10.38
N ASP A 20 -14.89 -4.02 9.84
CA ASP A 20 -14.75 -2.66 9.32
C ASP A 20 -14.21 -1.68 10.36
N GLN A 21 -14.80 -1.66 11.55
CA GLN A 21 -14.38 -0.72 12.58
C GLN A 21 -12.95 -0.99 13.04
N ASP A 22 -12.63 -2.24 13.31
CA ASP A 22 -11.28 -2.64 13.71
C ASP A 22 -10.26 -2.32 12.63
N TYR A 23 -10.64 -2.54 11.37
CA TYR A 23 -9.80 -2.24 10.22
C TYR A 23 -9.45 -0.75 10.16
N PHE A 24 -10.46 0.13 10.20
CA PHE A 24 -10.19 1.57 10.10
C PHE A 24 -9.38 2.08 11.27
N GLU A 25 -9.62 1.54 12.47
CA GLU A 25 -8.83 1.88 13.64
C GLU A 25 -7.36 1.48 13.46
N PHE A 26 -7.13 0.26 12.96
CA PHE A 26 -5.79 -0.22 12.66
C PHE A 26 -5.10 0.67 11.62
N ILE A 27 -5.79 1.05 10.55
CA ILE A 27 -5.21 1.90 9.50
C ILE A 27 -4.72 3.22 10.07
N VAL A 28 -5.53 3.87 10.90
CA VAL A 28 -5.18 5.17 11.46
C VAL A 28 -4.06 5.07 12.49
N ARG A 29 -4.12 4.06 13.35
CA ARG A 29 -3.20 3.96 14.49
C ARG A 29 -1.89 3.25 14.19
N GLU A 30 -1.91 2.28 13.28
CA GLU A 30 -0.75 1.41 13.06
C GLU A 30 -0.23 1.45 11.64
N TRP A 31 -1.13 1.27 10.66
CA TRP A 31 -0.70 1.12 9.27
C TRP A 31 -0.06 2.37 8.71
N THR A 32 -0.77 3.48 8.73
CA THR A 32 -0.28 4.73 8.15
C THR A 32 0.99 5.22 8.81
N PRO A 33 1.06 5.29 10.16
CA PRO A 33 2.33 5.64 10.81
C PRO A 33 3.44 4.63 10.53
N GLY A 34 3.09 3.34 10.46
CA GLY A 34 4.07 2.29 10.20
C GLY A 34 4.69 2.39 8.81
N ILE A 35 3.88 2.64 7.80
CA ILE A 35 4.34 2.84 6.44
C ILE A 35 5.33 4.02 6.39
N ASN A 36 4.97 5.14 7.03
CA ASN A 36 5.84 6.30 7.05
C ASN A 36 7.18 6.03 7.73
N LYS A 37 7.17 5.24 8.80
CA LYS A 37 8.42 4.87 9.50
C LYS A 37 9.34 3.99 8.67
N LEU A 38 8.80 3.29 7.69
CA LEU A 38 9.61 2.44 6.83
C LEU A 38 10.44 3.22 5.80
N GLY A 39 10.19 4.51 5.68
CA GLY A 39 10.90 5.36 4.73
C GLY A 39 10.27 5.42 3.36
N ILE A 40 9.06 4.95 3.22
CA ILE A 40 8.25 5.14 2.02
C ILE A 40 7.07 6.03 2.38
N GLU A 41 6.49 6.65 1.37
CA GLU A 41 5.43 7.62 1.59
C GLU A 41 4.14 7.11 0.98
N GLN A 42 3.08 7.05 1.77
CA GLN A 42 1.78 6.68 1.25
C GLN A 42 1.25 7.85 0.42
N SER A 43 1.08 7.61 -0.88
CA SER A 43 0.72 8.66 -1.83
C SER A 43 -0.76 8.72 -2.13
N GLY A 44 -1.53 7.70 -1.77
CA GLY A 44 -2.97 7.72 -1.99
C GLY A 44 -3.64 6.46 -1.48
N ALA A 45 -4.93 6.58 -1.26
CA ALA A 45 -5.77 5.44 -0.90
C ALA A 45 -7.19 5.73 -1.38
N TRP A 46 -7.85 4.70 -1.87
CA TRP A 46 -9.20 4.83 -2.42
C TRP A 46 -10.10 3.74 -1.88
N TYR A 47 -11.33 4.10 -1.59
CA TYR A 47 -12.39 3.17 -1.21
C TYR A 47 -13.40 3.10 -2.35
N THR A 48 -13.67 1.88 -2.83
CA THR A 48 -14.60 1.68 -3.93
C THR A 48 -16.02 1.61 -3.40
N LEU A 49 -16.85 2.58 -3.77
CA LEU A 49 -18.25 2.64 -3.31
C LEU A 49 -19.17 1.70 -4.10
N TYR A 50 -18.88 1.55 -5.38
CA TYR A 50 -19.64 0.66 -6.25
C TYR A 50 -18.67 -0.34 -6.84
N SER A 51 -18.68 -1.55 -6.31
CA SER A 51 -17.75 -2.56 -6.77
C SER A 51 -18.48 -3.71 -7.44
N ARG A 52 -17.84 -4.26 -8.45
CA ARG A 52 -18.21 -5.57 -8.96
C ARG A 52 -17.56 -6.61 -8.07
N ASP A 53 -18.00 -7.86 -8.22
CA ASP A 53 -17.44 -8.94 -7.40
C ASP A 53 -15.92 -9.07 -7.54
N ASP A 54 -15.38 -8.69 -8.69
CA ASP A 54 -13.94 -8.79 -8.98
C ASP A 54 -13.16 -7.51 -8.69
N THR A 55 -13.81 -6.46 -8.20
CA THR A 55 -13.18 -5.18 -7.92
C THR A 55 -12.80 -5.10 -6.45
N PRO A 56 -11.52 -4.81 -6.12
CA PRO A 56 -11.13 -4.67 -4.72
C PRO A 56 -11.82 -3.48 -4.08
N GLN A 57 -12.10 -3.63 -2.80
CA GLN A 57 -12.76 -2.61 -2.00
C GLN A 57 -11.84 -1.43 -1.71
N MET A 58 -10.57 -1.73 -1.44
CA MET A 58 -9.57 -0.73 -1.09
C MET A 58 -8.39 -0.82 -2.04
N MET A 59 -7.88 0.32 -2.43
CA MET A 59 -6.63 0.44 -3.19
C MET A 59 -5.75 1.48 -2.51
N ALA A 60 -4.48 1.19 -2.41
CA ALA A 60 -3.54 2.10 -1.77
C ALA A 60 -2.22 2.09 -2.52
N GLU A 61 -1.49 3.19 -2.43
CA GLU A 61 -0.15 3.22 -3.02
C GLU A 61 0.83 3.94 -2.09
N ALA A 62 2.08 3.50 -2.16
CA ALA A 62 3.17 4.13 -1.45
C ALA A 62 4.35 4.30 -2.41
N ILE A 63 5.13 5.35 -2.22
CA ILE A 63 6.24 5.71 -3.11
C ILE A 63 7.56 5.59 -2.35
N ALA A 64 8.55 4.97 -3.01
CA ALA A 64 9.94 5.01 -2.58
C ALA A 64 10.76 5.75 -3.65
N GLU A 65 11.89 6.29 -3.23
CA GLU A 65 12.72 7.08 -4.15
C GLU A 65 13.36 6.23 -5.25
N ASP A 66 13.56 4.94 -5.02
CA ASP A 66 14.11 4.04 -6.02
C ASP A 66 13.76 2.59 -5.71
N LEU A 67 14.09 1.71 -6.66
CA LEU A 67 13.78 0.29 -6.53
C LEU A 67 14.56 -0.37 -5.42
N LYS A 68 15.81 0.03 -5.21
CA LYS A 68 16.63 -0.53 -4.14
C LYS A 68 16.02 -0.28 -2.77
N THR A 69 15.56 0.95 -2.55
CA THR A 69 14.88 1.33 -1.30
C THR A 69 13.60 0.52 -1.13
N MET A 70 12.80 0.40 -2.19
CA MET A 70 11.56 -0.37 -2.12
C MET A 70 11.83 -1.83 -1.78
N ARG A 71 12.83 -2.43 -2.42
CA ARG A 71 13.20 -3.82 -2.12
C ARG A 71 13.65 -4.00 -0.68
N SER A 72 14.45 -3.06 -0.17
CA SER A 72 14.90 -3.09 1.22
C SER A 72 13.73 -3.03 2.19
N VAL A 73 12.77 -2.15 1.92
CA VAL A 73 11.58 -2.02 2.75
C VAL A 73 10.78 -3.33 2.75
N LEU A 74 10.51 -3.87 1.57
CA LEU A 74 9.68 -5.08 1.45
C LEU A 74 10.36 -6.32 2.01
N ALA A 75 11.69 -6.30 2.15
CA ALA A 75 12.46 -7.40 2.75
C ALA A 75 12.66 -7.23 4.25
N SER A 76 12.21 -6.10 4.81
CA SER A 76 12.45 -5.83 6.23
C SER A 76 11.47 -6.58 7.14
N ASP A 77 11.92 -6.84 8.36
CA ASP A 77 11.07 -7.46 9.37
C ASP A 77 9.91 -6.53 9.76
N GLU A 78 10.17 -5.23 9.77
CA GLU A 78 9.16 -4.24 10.10
C GLU A 78 7.99 -4.26 9.11
N TRP A 79 8.30 -4.38 7.82
CA TRP A 79 7.26 -4.51 6.81
C TRP A 79 6.47 -5.81 6.98
N THR A 80 7.19 -6.92 7.17
CA THR A 80 6.56 -8.22 7.35
C THR A 80 5.58 -8.22 8.51
N GLU A 81 6.01 -7.64 9.64
CA GLU A 81 5.16 -7.55 10.83
C GLU A 81 3.91 -6.69 10.59
N LEU A 82 4.12 -5.54 9.96
CA LEU A 82 2.99 -4.63 9.67
C LEU A 82 2.01 -5.27 8.70
N HIS A 83 2.53 -5.92 7.66
CA HIS A 83 1.73 -6.61 6.67
C HIS A 83 0.94 -7.77 7.30
N ASP A 84 1.58 -8.55 8.16
CA ASP A 84 0.90 -9.65 8.85
C ASP A 84 -0.25 -9.13 9.72
N GLN A 85 -0.08 -7.99 10.35
CA GLN A 85 -1.14 -7.38 11.14
C GLN A 85 -2.30 -6.93 10.25
N LEU A 86 -2.00 -6.36 9.09
CA LEU A 86 -3.05 -5.97 8.14
C LEU A 86 -3.89 -7.17 7.73
N LEU A 87 -3.26 -8.32 7.50
CA LEU A 87 -3.96 -9.52 7.04
C LEU A 87 -4.96 -10.08 8.06
N LYS A 88 -4.93 -9.61 9.30
CA LYS A 88 -5.94 -9.99 10.29
C LYS A 88 -7.30 -9.34 9.99
N PHE A 89 -7.28 -8.24 9.25
CA PHE A 89 -8.48 -7.44 8.99
C PHE A 89 -8.93 -7.47 7.55
N VAL A 90 -8.09 -7.96 6.64
CA VAL A 90 -8.37 -7.90 5.20
C VAL A 90 -8.19 -9.27 4.55
N GLU A 91 -8.76 -9.39 3.36
CA GLU A 91 -8.63 -10.58 2.53
C GLU A 91 -8.40 -10.17 1.09
N ASN A 92 -8.02 -11.11 0.25
CA ASN A 92 -7.76 -10.88 -1.17
C ASN A 92 -6.70 -9.80 -1.40
N TYR A 93 -5.68 -9.79 -0.52
CA TYR A 93 -4.59 -8.83 -0.64
C TYR A 93 -3.76 -9.09 -1.89
N THR A 94 -3.45 -8.02 -2.62
CA THR A 94 -2.51 -8.07 -3.74
C THR A 94 -1.57 -6.89 -3.67
N GLN A 95 -0.37 -7.07 -4.22
CA GLN A 95 0.58 -5.97 -4.36
C GLN A 95 1.44 -6.14 -5.59
N LYS A 96 1.92 -5.03 -6.12
CA LYS A 96 2.95 -5.04 -7.14
C LYS A 96 3.75 -3.74 -7.08
N VAL A 97 4.97 -3.81 -7.58
CA VAL A 97 5.85 -2.65 -7.65
C VAL A 97 5.96 -2.22 -9.10
N VAL A 98 5.78 -0.93 -9.34
CA VAL A 98 5.87 -0.37 -10.69
C VAL A 98 6.75 0.87 -10.67
N TYR A 99 7.38 1.18 -11.79
CA TYR A 99 8.09 2.45 -11.92
C TYR A 99 7.08 3.58 -12.13
N VAL A 100 7.34 4.70 -11.47
CA VAL A 100 6.56 5.91 -11.74
C VAL A 100 7.01 6.43 -13.08
N SER A 101 6.06 6.56 -13.97
CA SER A 101 6.35 7.11 -15.27
C SER A 101 6.51 8.63 -15.15
N GLY A 102 7.74 9.10 -15.22
CA GLY A 102 8.01 10.51 -15.03
C GLY A 102 7.68 11.29 -16.26
N GLY A 103 6.89 11.52 -16.59
CA GLY A 103 6.73 12.13 -17.73
C GLY A 103 5.75 11.90 -18.69
N PHE A 104 5.67 11.82 -18.49
CA PHE A 104 5.11 11.77 -19.33
C PHE A 104 4.29 12.42 -19.64
N GLN A 105 4.08 12.53 -19.70
CA GLN A 105 3.64 13.03 -19.92
C GLN A 105 3.27 13.67 -20.46
N ILE A 106 3.16 13.84 -20.82
CA ILE A 106 2.90 14.41 -21.46
C ILE A 106 2.85 14.78 -21.96
#